data_974e767627c42b7e62b197ee146e1ebb
#
_entry.id   974e767627c42b7e62b197ee146e1ebb
#
_cell.length_a   1.000
_cell.length_b   1.000
_cell.length_c   1.000
_cell.angle_alpha   90.00
_cell.angle_beta   90.00
_cell.angle_gamma   90.00
#
_symmetry.space_group_name_H-M   'P 1'
#
loop_
_entity.id
_entity.type
_entity.pdbx_description
1 polymer ?
#
loop_
_entity_poly.entity_id
_entity_poly.type
_entity_poly.pdbx_seq_one_letter_code
_entity_poly.pdbx_strand_id
1 'polypeptide(L)'
;MNLYLFTFKFLYLLAGVLVNNFPRLSLGLYNRAIDVYLKKGLNFDFIEILLDIAINLDILGMKDQAVQSYKKAIEINPNEARAYYGLAIIYDDNREFSKAIEFYQKAIELDPYYSKAYFFMANAFDENGQKQEAAQYYEKAAELDPTHFWAFNNLAAVYEETGQYDKALAAIRKGLELEPEHFKALFNAGVIMNRLGYPRKAVEYYRQSLERNPRYSYTYLNLSLIHLEEKDYQKAVEVISKGIKYVPEASFLYYNRACFYVHLDMYDLAVKDLIIASDMSRELEEYMWNDRELDPLRDLKLYKEHFKATVS
;
A
#
# COMPACT_ATOMS: atom_id res chain seq x y z
N MET A 1 -24.39 31.88 -29.10
CA MET A 1 -23.31 31.17 -28.37
C MET A 1 -22.01 31.41 -29.09
N ASN A 2 -20.98 31.94 -28.42
CA ASN A 2 -19.70 32.24 -29.08
C ASN A 2 -19.04 30.93 -29.57
N LEU A 3 -18.81 30.76 -30.87
CA LEU A 3 -18.24 29.56 -31.47
C LEU A 3 -16.91 29.16 -30.80
N TYR A 4 -16.10 30.12 -30.41
CA TYR A 4 -14.82 29.86 -29.72
C TYR A 4 -15.01 29.32 -28.31
N LEU A 5 -16.00 29.80 -27.59
CA LEU A 5 -16.35 29.24 -26.27
C LEU A 5 -16.87 27.80 -26.39
N PHE A 6 -17.65 27.53 -27.45
CA PHE A 6 -18.07 26.16 -27.74
C PHE A 6 -16.89 25.25 -28.06
N THR A 7 -16.00 25.68 -28.97
CA THR A 7 -14.79 24.92 -29.31
C THR A 7 -13.90 24.66 -28.10
N PHE A 8 -13.67 25.68 -27.26
CA PHE A 8 -12.92 25.54 -26.04
C PHE A 8 -13.55 24.48 -25.10
N LYS A 9 -14.82 24.62 -24.76
CA LYS A 9 -15.54 23.69 -23.89
C LYS A 9 -15.53 22.27 -24.44
N PHE A 10 -15.71 22.09 -25.75
CA PHE A 10 -15.68 20.79 -26.38
C PHE A 10 -14.30 20.13 -26.26
N LEU A 11 -13.21 20.83 -26.54
CA LEU A 11 -11.85 20.32 -26.40
C LEU A 11 -11.52 20.00 -24.94
N TYR A 12 -11.89 20.87 -24.03
CA TYR A 12 -11.66 20.71 -22.59
C TYR A 12 -12.38 19.48 -22.02
N LEU A 13 -13.70 19.36 -22.29
CA LEU A 13 -14.49 18.23 -21.82
C LEU A 13 -14.04 16.90 -22.46
N LEU A 14 -13.72 16.91 -23.74
CA LEU A 14 -13.21 15.72 -24.43
C LEU A 14 -11.85 15.29 -23.85
N ALA A 15 -10.99 16.24 -23.52
CA ALA A 15 -9.73 15.97 -22.84
C ALA A 15 -9.96 15.25 -21.50
N GLY A 16 -10.86 15.75 -20.66
CA GLY A 16 -11.21 15.16 -19.38
C GLY A 16 -11.73 13.72 -19.47
N VAL A 17 -12.57 13.43 -20.48
CA VAL A 17 -13.06 12.07 -20.72
C VAL A 17 -11.95 11.11 -21.14
N LEU A 18 -10.92 11.59 -21.84
CA LEU A 18 -9.86 10.77 -22.40
C LEU A 18 -8.66 10.57 -21.45
N VAL A 19 -8.58 11.30 -20.33
CA VAL A 19 -7.39 11.35 -19.47
C VAL A 19 -6.90 9.96 -19.04
N ASN A 20 -7.80 9.08 -18.63
CA ASN A 20 -7.43 7.76 -18.10
C ASN A 20 -7.07 6.74 -19.19
N ASN A 21 -7.71 6.81 -20.37
CA ASN A 21 -7.53 5.81 -21.42
C ASN A 21 -6.54 6.25 -22.51
N PHE A 22 -6.47 7.55 -22.78
CA PHE A 22 -5.64 8.15 -23.83
C PHE A 22 -4.95 9.43 -23.33
N PRO A 23 -4.09 9.37 -22.29
CA PRO A 23 -3.57 10.57 -21.63
C PRO A 23 -2.75 11.48 -22.55
N ARG A 24 -2.00 10.92 -23.52
CA ARG A 24 -1.27 11.74 -24.51
C ARG A 24 -2.20 12.54 -25.43
N LEU A 25 -3.31 11.93 -25.86
CA LEU A 25 -4.31 12.62 -26.67
C LEU A 25 -5.04 13.67 -25.85
N SER A 26 -5.40 13.33 -24.61
CA SER A 26 -5.98 14.26 -23.64
C SER A 26 -5.11 15.51 -23.44
N LEU A 27 -3.80 15.33 -23.19
CA LEU A 27 -2.86 16.45 -23.05
C LEU A 27 -2.81 17.34 -24.30
N GLY A 28 -2.83 16.73 -25.49
CA GLY A 28 -2.90 17.47 -26.75
C GLY A 28 -4.18 18.31 -26.91
N LEU A 29 -5.30 17.80 -26.40
CA LEU A 29 -6.59 18.52 -26.40
C LEU A 29 -6.61 19.64 -25.37
N TYR A 30 -6.07 19.44 -24.18
CA TYR A 30 -5.91 20.51 -23.17
C TYR A 30 -5.04 21.65 -23.71
N ASN A 31 -3.90 21.35 -24.36
CA ASN A 31 -3.04 22.36 -24.94
C ASN A 31 -3.77 23.16 -26.04
N ARG A 32 -4.57 22.50 -26.90
CA ARG A 32 -5.40 23.20 -27.88
C ARG A 32 -6.50 24.06 -27.22
N ALA A 33 -7.10 23.59 -26.16
CA ALA A 33 -8.06 24.37 -25.39
C ALA A 33 -7.41 25.65 -24.81
N ILE A 34 -6.19 25.52 -24.26
CA ILE A 34 -5.41 26.69 -23.78
C ILE A 34 -5.16 27.69 -24.93
N ASP A 35 -4.75 27.20 -26.10
CA ASP A 35 -4.53 28.09 -27.26
C ASP A 35 -5.79 28.89 -27.64
N VAL A 36 -6.96 28.27 -27.62
CA VAL A 36 -8.24 28.96 -27.86
C VAL A 36 -8.55 29.93 -26.70
N TYR A 37 -8.32 29.52 -25.46
CA TYR A 37 -8.54 30.35 -24.28
C TYR A 37 -7.71 31.64 -24.34
N LEU A 38 -6.40 31.52 -24.54
CA LEU A 38 -5.47 32.66 -24.55
C LEU A 38 -5.71 33.60 -25.75
N LYS A 39 -5.94 33.05 -26.96
CA LYS A 39 -6.17 33.83 -28.17
C LYS A 39 -7.47 34.63 -28.13
N LYS A 40 -8.44 34.22 -27.35
CA LYS A 40 -9.80 34.79 -27.41
C LYS A 40 -10.23 35.44 -26.09
N GLY A 41 -9.39 35.44 -25.07
CA GLY A 41 -9.69 36.05 -23.75
C GLY A 41 -11.00 35.51 -23.15
N LEU A 42 -11.17 34.20 -23.19
CA LEU A 42 -12.38 33.57 -22.67
C LEU A 42 -12.46 33.71 -21.15
N ASN A 43 -13.65 33.88 -20.62
CA ASN A 43 -13.88 33.83 -19.18
C ASN A 43 -14.08 32.37 -18.74
N PHE A 44 -13.03 31.75 -18.28
CA PHE A 44 -13.01 30.40 -17.72
C PHE A 44 -11.96 30.34 -16.61
N ASP A 45 -12.10 29.44 -15.66
CA ASP A 45 -11.11 29.29 -14.60
C ASP A 45 -9.83 28.61 -15.14
N PHE A 46 -8.77 29.42 -15.31
CA PHE A 46 -7.49 28.92 -15.82
C PHE A 46 -6.81 27.95 -14.84
N ILE A 47 -7.12 28.05 -13.55
CA ILE A 47 -6.59 27.16 -12.52
C ILE A 47 -7.10 25.72 -12.76
N GLU A 48 -8.39 25.53 -13.08
CA GLU A 48 -8.95 24.22 -13.41
C GLU A 48 -8.16 23.55 -14.54
N ILE A 49 -7.86 24.28 -15.60
CA ILE A 49 -7.08 23.74 -16.74
C ILE A 49 -5.69 23.33 -16.29
N LEU A 50 -5.02 24.13 -15.46
CA LEU A 50 -3.68 23.83 -14.95
C LEU A 50 -3.67 22.59 -14.06
N LEU A 51 -4.69 22.41 -13.22
CA LEU A 51 -4.84 21.24 -12.36
C LEU A 51 -5.06 19.98 -13.18
N ASP A 52 -5.96 20.03 -14.16
CA ASP A 52 -6.24 18.89 -15.04
C ASP A 52 -5.03 18.51 -15.90
N ILE A 53 -4.26 19.49 -16.37
CA ILE A 53 -3.01 19.24 -17.07
C ILE A 53 -1.98 18.62 -16.14
N ALA A 54 -1.86 19.11 -14.91
CA ALA A 54 -0.92 18.57 -13.94
C ALA A 54 -1.22 17.10 -13.63
N ILE A 55 -2.49 16.76 -13.41
CA ILE A 55 -2.94 15.37 -13.22
C ILE A 55 -2.60 14.51 -14.45
N ASN A 56 -2.86 15.01 -15.63
CA ASN A 56 -2.58 14.27 -16.87
C ASN A 56 -1.06 14.05 -17.08
N LEU A 57 -0.25 15.06 -16.78
CA LEU A 57 1.21 14.98 -16.85
C LEU A 57 1.75 13.95 -15.83
N ASP A 58 1.17 13.89 -14.64
CA ASP A 58 1.53 12.92 -13.63
C ASP A 58 1.19 11.49 -14.08
N ILE A 59 0.00 11.24 -14.62
CA ILE A 59 -0.39 9.95 -15.25
C ILE A 59 0.59 9.54 -16.37
N LEU A 60 1.14 10.50 -17.11
CA LEU A 60 2.15 10.25 -18.14
C LEU A 60 3.57 10.04 -17.57
N GLY A 61 3.77 10.14 -16.27
CA GLY A 61 5.09 10.06 -15.62
C GLY A 61 5.95 11.32 -15.82
N MET A 62 5.37 12.41 -16.33
CA MET A 62 6.07 13.68 -16.58
C MET A 62 6.05 14.57 -15.35
N LYS A 63 6.55 14.02 -14.21
CA LYS A 63 6.41 14.59 -12.86
C LYS A 63 6.93 16.02 -12.75
N ASP A 64 8.07 16.36 -13.36
CA ASP A 64 8.61 17.72 -13.31
C ASP A 64 7.67 18.76 -13.94
N GLN A 65 7.02 18.41 -15.03
CA GLN A 65 6.08 19.29 -15.70
C GLN A 65 4.77 19.40 -14.91
N ALA A 66 4.33 18.32 -14.29
CA ALA A 66 3.18 18.33 -13.38
C ALA A 66 3.43 19.28 -12.19
N VAL A 67 4.60 19.19 -11.55
CA VAL A 67 5.03 20.12 -10.49
C VAL A 67 4.99 21.57 -10.95
N GLN A 68 5.48 21.88 -12.17
CA GLN A 68 5.43 23.25 -12.70
C GLN A 68 3.98 23.71 -12.90
N SER A 69 3.09 22.85 -13.36
CA SER A 69 1.67 23.19 -13.55
C SER A 69 0.97 23.47 -12.22
N TYR A 70 1.21 22.65 -11.18
CA TYR A 70 0.69 22.91 -9.84
C TYR A 70 1.25 24.21 -9.25
N LYS A 71 2.55 24.46 -9.37
CA LYS A 71 3.16 25.72 -8.89
C LYS A 71 2.55 26.94 -9.58
N LYS A 72 2.29 26.84 -10.89
CA LYS A 72 1.63 27.91 -11.63
C LYS A 72 0.19 28.17 -11.17
N ALA A 73 -0.54 27.10 -10.81
CA ALA A 73 -1.87 27.22 -10.18
C ALA A 73 -1.78 27.95 -8.84
N ILE A 74 -0.79 27.64 -8.01
CA ILE A 74 -0.55 28.30 -6.71
C ILE A 74 -0.13 29.79 -6.90
N GLU A 75 0.69 30.10 -7.91
CA GLU A 75 1.04 31.49 -8.21
C GLU A 75 -0.19 32.35 -8.57
N ILE A 76 -1.17 31.75 -9.26
CA ILE A 76 -2.41 32.42 -9.63
C ILE A 76 -3.37 32.51 -8.42
N ASN A 77 -3.52 31.42 -7.68
CA ASN A 77 -4.33 31.36 -6.46
C ASN A 77 -3.58 30.63 -5.35
N PRO A 78 -2.95 31.35 -4.42
CA PRO A 78 -2.24 30.76 -3.29
C PRO A 78 -3.14 29.97 -2.32
N ASN A 79 -4.46 30.06 -2.47
CA ASN A 79 -5.44 29.34 -1.64
C ASN A 79 -6.05 28.11 -2.34
N GLU A 80 -5.46 27.65 -3.43
CA GLU A 80 -5.93 26.46 -4.16
C GLU A 80 -5.43 25.17 -3.50
N ALA A 81 -6.22 24.62 -2.59
CA ALA A 81 -5.88 23.44 -1.80
C ALA A 81 -5.53 22.22 -2.68
N ARG A 82 -6.21 22.06 -3.83
CA ARG A 82 -5.99 20.93 -4.75
C ARG A 82 -4.59 20.97 -5.40
N ALA A 83 -4.03 22.15 -5.61
CA ALA A 83 -2.67 22.28 -6.15
C ALA A 83 -1.61 21.83 -5.14
N TYR A 84 -1.78 22.16 -3.86
CA TYR A 84 -0.92 21.69 -2.78
C TYR A 84 -1.06 20.17 -2.59
N TYR A 85 -2.29 19.66 -2.60
CA TYR A 85 -2.55 18.22 -2.57
C TYR A 85 -1.88 17.48 -3.74
N GLY A 86 -1.96 18.02 -4.96
CA GLY A 86 -1.31 17.42 -6.14
C GLY A 86 0.21 17.40 -6.04
N LEU A 87 0.83 18.49 -5.51
CA LEU A 87 2.27 18.47 -5.20
C LEU A 87 2.62 17.43 -4.15
N ALA A 88 1.80 17.30 -3.11
CA ALA A 88 2.01 16.32 -2.05
C ALA A 88 2.03 14.88 -2.61
N ILE A 89 1.08 14.51 -3.47
CA ILE A 89 1.04 13.20 -4.13
C ILE A 89 2.33 12.92 -4.91
N ILE A 90 2.84 13.90 -5.68
CA ILE A 90 4.08 13.70 -6.45
C ILE A 90 5.28 13.45 -5.54
N TYR A 91 5.41 14.19 -4.42
CA TYR A 91 6.49 13.96 -3.45
C TYR A 91 6.33 12.65 -2.71
N ASP A 92 5.09 12.25 -2.38
CA ASP A 92 4.77 10.96 -1.74
C ASP A 92 5.18 9.78 -2.63
N ASP A 93 4.79 9.80 -3.89
CA ASP A 93 5.20 8.81 -4.91
C ASP A 93 6.73 8.70 -5.06
N ASN A 94 7.45 9.81 -4.87
CA ASN A 94 8.91 9.82 -4.90
C ASN A 94 9.54 9.40 -3.56
N ARG A 95 8.73 9.01 -2.56
CA ARG A 95 9.13 8.68 -1.19
C ARG A 95 9.80 9.84 -0.42
N GLU A 96 9.54 11.07 -0.84
CA GLU A 96 9.97 12.29 -0.15
C GLU A 96 8.92 12.68 0.91
N PHE A 97 8.67 11.75 1.87
CA PHE A 97 7.53 11.82 2.80
C PHE A 97 7.48 13.12 3.60
N SER A 98 8.62 13.65 4.07
CA SER A 98 8.63 14.91 4.82
C SER A 98 8.07 16.08 4.00
N LYS A 99 8.42 16.18 2.72
CA LYS A 99 7.87 17.21 1.83
C LYS A 99 6.40 16.95 1.49
N ALA A 100 6.03 15.70 1.26
CA ALA A 100 4.64 15.33 1.02
C ALA A 100 3.76 15.79 2.19
N ILE A 101 4.17 15.52 3.43
CA ILE A 101 3.48 15.93 4.66
C ILE A 101 3.32 17.45 4.73
N GLU A 102 4.37 18.24 4.41
CA GLU A 102 4.29 19.71 4.39
C GLU A 102 3.21 20.20 3.40
N PHE A 103 3.15 19.63 2.20
CA PHE A 103 2.18 20.01 1.19
C PHE A 103 0.77 19.50 1.50
N TYR A 104 0.60 18.30 2.06
CA TYR A 104 -0.69 17.83 2.58
C TYR A 104 -1.18 18.73 3.70
N GLN A 105 -0.31 19.09 4.64
CA GLN A 105 -0.65 20.02 5.72
C GLN A 105 -1.17 21.34 5.16
N LYS A 106 -0.52 21.88 4.12
CA LYS A 106 -0.96 23.11 3.49
C LYS A 106 -2.32 22.97 2.81
N ALA A 107 -2.58 21.84 2.16
CA ALA A 107 -3.89 21.56 1.58
C ALA A 107 -5.01 21.50 2.64
N ILE A 108 -4.73 20.89 3.79
CA ILE A 108 -5.66 20.77 4.92
C ILE A 108 -5.91 22.12 5.60
N GLU A 109 -4.88 22.97 5.74
CA GLU A 109 -5.03 24.34 6.27
C GLU A 109 -5.99 25.18 5.41
N LEU A 110 -5.94 25.00 4.09
CA LEU A 110 -6.78 25.70 3.13
C LEU A 110 -8.18 25.12 3.00
N ASP A 111 -8.30 23.80 3.11
CA ASP A 111 -9.57 23.07 3.12
C ASP A 111 -9.60 22.03 4.25
N PRO A 112 -10.10 22.40 5.45
CA PRO A 112 -10.18 21.50 6.59
C PRO A 112 -11.12 20.28 6.43
N TYR A 113 -11.88 20.23 5.35
CA TYR A 113 -12.78 19.11 5.01
C TYR A 113 -12.23 18.21 3.91
N TYR A 114 -10.99 18.41 3.48
CA TYR A 114 -10.37 17.63 2.41
C TYR A 114 -9.95 16.22 2.90
N SER A 115 -10.92 15.33 3.06
CA SER A 115 -10.73 13.97 3.62
C SER A 115 -9.60 13.18 2.94
N LYS A 116 -9.45 13.30 1.61
CA LYS A 116 -8.36 12.66 0.86
C LYS A 116 -6.98 13.15 1.30
N ALA A 117 -6.81 14.44 1.58
CA ALA A 117 -5.54 14.99 2.03
C ALA A 117 -5.16 14.42 3.40
N TYR A 118 -6.12 14.28 4.31
CA TYR A 118 -5.91 13.60 5.60
C TYR A 118 -5.50 12.14 5.42
N PHE A 119 -6.18 11.40 4.54
CA PHE A 119 -5.87 9.99 4.30
C PHE A 119 -4.46 9.78 3.74
N PHE A 120 -4.08 10.52 2.71
CA PHE A 120 -2.75 10.38 2.12
C PHE A 120 -1.65 10.95 3.00
N MET A 121 -1.92 11.98 3.78
CA MET A 121 -0.99 12.45 4.82
C MET A 121 -0.76 11.38 5.89
N ALA A 122 -1.81 10.66 6.29
CA ALA A 122 -1.69 9.52 7.18
C ALA A 122 -0.82 8.40 6.59
N ASN A 123 -1.00 8.07 5.29
CA ASN A 123 -0.14 7.11 4.59
C ASN A 123 1.34 7.57 4.63
N ALA A 124 1.61 8.86 4.34
CA ALA A 124 2.97 9.40 4.35
C ALA A 124 3.61 9.34 5.75
N PHE A 125 2.85 9.61 6.81
CA PHE A 125 3.32 9.40 8.19
C PHE A 125 3.59 7.93 8.50
N ASP A 126 2.71 7.03 8.05
CA ASP A 126 2.82 5.59 8.25
C ASP A 126 4.08 5.02 7.58
N GLU A 127 4.30 5.34 6.31
CA GLU A 127 5.50 4.96 5.55
C GLU A 127 6.79 5.59 6.11
N ASN A 128 6.70 6.76 6.74
CA ASN A 128 7.81 7.43 7.42
C ASN A 128 8.05 6.90 8.85
N GLY A 129 7.31 5.88 9.29
CA GLY A 129 7.43 5.24 10.59
C GLY A 129 6.78 6.00 11.77
N GLN A 130 6.05 7.08 11.50
CA GLN A 130 5.39 7.93 12.50
C GLN A 130 3.96 7.43 12.76
N LYS A 131 3.86 6.25 13.38
CA LYS A 131 2.59 5.51 13.53
C LYS A 131 1.52 6.26 14.35
N GLN A 132 1.92 7.03 15.37
CA GLN A 132 1.00 7.79 16.21
C GLN A 132 0.32 8.90 15.43
N GLU A 133 1.10 9.65 14.65
CA GLU A 133 0.60 10.69 13.76
C GLU A 133 -0.28 10.09 12.66
N ALA A 134 0.15 8.99 12.05
CA ALA A 134 -0.64 8.28 11.06
C ALA A 134 -2.04 7.91 11.59
N ALA A 135 -2.12 7.35 12.80
CA ALA A 135 -3.41 7.02 13.40
C ALA A 135 -4.33 8.24 13.55
N GLN A 136 -3.80 9.38 14.03
CA GLN A 136 -4.58 10.61 14.19
C GLN A 136 -5.17 11.12 12.87
N TYR A 137 -4.36 11.08 11.80
CA TYR A 137 -4.80 11.55 10.48
C TYR A 137 -5.74 10.54 9.79
N TYR A 138 -5.57 9.21 9.98
CA TYR A 138 -6.55 8.22 9.54
C TYR A 138 -7.89 8.37 10.28
N GLU A 139 -7.87 8.61 11.61
CA GLU A 139 -9.09 8.90 12.37
C GLU A 139 -9.84 10.09 11.77
N LYS A 140 -9.10 11.17 11.47
CA LYS A 140 -9.70 12.37 10.88
C LYS A 140 -10.25 12.12 9.47
N ALA A 141 -9.53 11.36 8.65
CA ALA A 141 -10.02 10.96 7.33
C ALA A 141 -11.31 10.14 7.42
N ALA A 142 -11.37 9.17 8.36
CA ALA A 142 -12.56 8.34 8.61
C ALA A 142 -13.74 9.13 9.21
N GLU A 143 -13.46 10.17 10.01
CA GLU A 143 -14.49 11.08 10.53
C GLU A 143 -15.11 11.92 9.39
N LEU A 144 -14.28 12.44 8.48
CA LEU A 144 -14.72 13.28 7.37
C LEU A 144 -15.41 12.47 6.25
N ASP A 145 -14.97 11.24 6.04
CA ASP A 145 -15.58 10.30 5.08
C ASP A 145 -15.80 8.93 5.73
N PRO A 146 -16.93 8.72 6.40
CA PRO A 146 -17.27 7.45 7.04
C PRO A 146 -17.48 6.27 6.07
N THR A 147 -17.44 6.51 4.77
CA THR A 147 -17.53 5.47 3.73
C THR A 147 -16.18 5.07 3.16
N HIS A 148 -15.10 5.70 3.60
CA HIS A 148 -13.77 5.43 3.10
C HIS A 148 -13.18 4.16 3.72
N PHE A 149 -13.40 3.02 3.08
CA PHE A 149 -12.94 1.70 3.52
C PHE A 149 -11.45 1.68 3.93
N TRP A 150 -10.57 2.23 3.08
CA TRP A 150 -9.12 2.17 3.33
C TRP A 150 -8.68 2.97 4.56
N ALA A 151 -9.40 4.03 4.92
CA ALA A 151 -9.09 4.78 6.14
C ALA A 151 -9.27 3.88 7.37
N PHE A 152 -10.37 3.12 7.46
CA PHE A 152 -10.62 2.20 8.55
C PHE A 152 -9.66 0.99 8.53
N ASN A 153 -9.39 0.44 7.35
CA ASN A 153 -8.50 -0.71 7.22
C ASN A 153 -7.07 -0.38 7.64
N ASN A 154 -6.53 0.77 7.20
CA ASN A 154 -5.17 1.20 7.53
C ASN A 154 -5.08 1.68 8.99
N LEU A 155 -6.10 2.38 9.49
CA LEU A 155 -6.20 2.73 10.91
C LEU A 155 -6.14 1.50 11.81
N ALA A 156 -6.85 0.43 11.43
CA ALA A 156 -6.84 -0.82 12.17
C ALA A 156 -5.44 -1.46 12.20
N ALA A 157 -4.72 -1.43 11.07
CA ALA A 157 -3.35 -1.94 10.99
C ALA A 157 -2.39 -1.13 11.87
N VAL A 158 -2.46 0.21 11.81
CA VAL A 158 -1.62 1.10 12.63
C VAL A 158 -1.91 0.92 14.13
N TYR A 159 -3.18 0.75 14.52
CA TYR A 159 -3.52 0.47 15.90
C TYR A 159 -3.05 -0.92 16.35
N GLU A 160 -3.08 -1.93 15.46
CA GLU A 160 -2.51 -3.25 15.77
C GLU A 160 -1.00 -3.16 15.98
N GLU A 161 -0.26 -2.52 15.08
CA GLU A 161 1.19 -2.34 15.18
C GLU A 161 1.61 -1.55 16.43
N THR A 162 0.78 -0.61 16.89
CA THR A 162 1.02 0.18 18.10
C THR A 162 0.46 -0.46 19.38
N GLY A 163 -0.05 -1.70 19.31
CA GLY A 163 -0.57 -2.46 20.46
C GLY A 163 -1.93 -1.99 20.99
N GLN A 164 -2.64 -1.13 20.26
CA GLN A 164 -3.95 -0.61 20.65
C GLN A 164 -5.08 -1.53 20.11
N TYR A 165 -5.05 -2.81 20.49
CA TYR A 165 -5.86 -3.87 19.87
C TYR A 165 -7.38 -3.65 19.95
N ASP A 166 -7.91 -3.04 21.02
CA ASP A 166 -9.34 -2.73 21.11
C ASP A 166 -9.77 -1.68 20.11
N LYS A 167 -8.93 -0.65 19.88
CA LYS A 167 -9.17 0.35 18.85
C LYS A 167 -9.01 -0.25 17.45
N ALA A 168 -8.01 -1.11 17.25
CA ALA A 168 -7.83 -1.86 16.02
C ALA A 168 -9.08 -2.68 15.66
N LEU A 169 -9.66 -3.37 16.68
CA LEU A 169 -10.88 -4.14 16.52
C LEU A 169 -12.07 -3.26 16.14
N ALA A 170 -12.21 -2.09 16.76
CA ALA A 170 -13.29 -1.15 16.43
C ALA A 170 -13.16 -0.63 14.98
N ALA A 171 -11.94 -0.26 14.57
CA ALA A 171 -11.67 0.23 13.22
C ALA A 171 -11.91 -0.85 12.16
N ILE A 172 -11.38 -2.08 12.35
CA ILE A 172 -11.53 -3.15 11.36
C ILE A 172 -12.99 -3.62 11.22
N ARG A 173 -13.79 -3.57 12.29
CA ARG A 173 -15.23 -3.83 12.19
C ARG A 173 -15.91 -2.85 11.26
N LYS A 174 -15.59 -1.55 11.34
CA LYS A 174 -16.11 -0.54 10.42
C LYS A 174 -15.68 -0.81 8.97
N GLY A 175 -14.42 -1.17 8.75
CA GLY A 175 -13.97 -1.60 7.42
C GLY A 175 -14.77 -2.80 6.88
N LEU A 176 -15.01 -3.82 7.70
CA LEU A 176 -15.79 -5.00 7.32
C LEU A 176 -17.30 -4.73 7.18
N GLU A 177 -17.86 -3.70 7.84
CA GLU A 177 -19.22 -3.24 7.57
C GLU A 177 -19.34 -2.62 6.17
N LEU A 178 -18.30 -1.94 5.69
CA LEU A 178 -18.24 -1.33 4.35
C LEU A 178 -17.94 -2.36 3.26
N GLU A 179 -16.92 -3.19 3.46
CA GLU A 179 -16.49 -4.22 2.52
C GLU A 179 -16.32 -5.58 3.23
N PRO A 180 -17.42 -6.35 3.42
CA PRO A 180 -17.39 -7.58 4.23
C PRO A 180 -16.47 -8.69 3.69
N GLU A 181 -16.22 -8.67 2.39
CA GLU A 181 -15.49 -9.72 1.68
C GLU A 181 -14.08 -9.28 1.25
N HIS A 182 -13.64 -8.11 1.68
CA HIS A 182 -12.32 -7.62 1.29
C HIS A 182 -11.21 -8.41 1.98
N PHE A 183 -10.40 -9.15 1.21
CA PHE A 183 -9.43 -10.11 1.74
C PHE A 183 -8.41 -9.51 2.71
N LYS A 184 -7.96 -8.25 2.50
CA LYS A 184 -7.02 -7.58 3.42
C LYS A 184 -7.70 -7.21 4.74
N ALA A 185 -8.95 -6.80 4.73
CA ALA A 185 -9.68 -6.51 5.96
C ALA A 185 -9.93 -7.79 6.77
N LEU A 186 -10.29 -8.89 6.10
CA LEU A 186 -10.40 -10.21 6.73
C LEU A 186 -9.05 -10.67 7.30
N PHE A 187 -7.95 -10.47 6.57
CA PHE A 187 -6.61 -10.76 7.07
C PHE A 187 -6.29 -9.92 8.32
N ASN A 188 -6.46 -8.61 8.28
CA ASN A 188 -6.21 -7.72 9.42
C ASN A 188 -7.09 -8.07 10.63
N ALA A 189 -8.37 -8.43 10.41
CA ALA A 189 -9.24 -8.93 11.47
C ALA A 189 -8.67 -10.21 12.11
N GLY A 190 -8.12 -11.11 11.29
CA GLY A 190 -7.42 -12.31 11.77
C GLY A 190 -6.22 -11.97 12.65
N VAL A 191 -5.35 -11.04 12.21
CA VAL A 191 -4.21 -10.57 12.99
C VAL A 191 -4.66 -9.99 14.33
N ILE A 192 -5.63 -9.08 14.32
CA ILE A 192 -6.17 -8.44 15.53
C ILE A 192 -6.79 -9.47 16.49
N MET A 193 -7.54 -10.44 15.96
CA MET A 193 -8.10 -11.51 16.80
C MET A 193 -7.02 -12.37 17.45
N ASN A 194 -5.94 -12.68 16.74
CA ASN A 194 -4.83 -13.42 17.31
C ASN A 194 -4.13 -12.62 18.43
N ARG A 195 -3.86 -11.33 18.21
CA ARG A 195 -3.28 -10.43 19.22
C ARG A 195 -4.13 -10.29 20.48
N LEU A 196 -5.45 -10.36 20.33
CA LEU A 196 -6.41 -10.35 21.45
C LEU A 196 -6.55 -11.71 22.16
N GLY A 197 -5.82 -12.75 21.72
CA GLY A 197 -5.87 -14.09 22.32
C GLY A 197 -7.06 -14.94 21.86
N TYR A 198 -7.61 -14.67 20.68
CA TYR A 198 -8.70 -15.45 20.08
C TYR A 198 -8.22 -16.21 18.81
N PRO A 199 -7.26 -17.16 18.91
CA PRO A 199 -6.65 -17.82 17.75
C PRO A 199 -7.68 -18.57 16.88
N ARG A 200 -8.72 -19.15 17.49
CA ARG A 200 -9.79 -19.82 16.71
C ARG A 200 -10.54 -18.88 15.79
N LYS A 201 -10.85 -17.65 16.25
CA LYS A 201 -11.47 -16.62 15.42
C LYS A 201 -10.49 -16.10 14.36
N ALA A 202 -9.21 -15.99 14.71
CA ALA A 202 -8.18 -15.62 13.74
C ALA A 202 -8.12 -16.61 12.56
N VAL A 203 -8.14 -17.91 12.87
CA VAL A 203 -8.18 -18.99 11.84
C VAL A 203 -9.40 -18.85 10.93
N GLU A 204 -10.58 -18.54 11.47
CA GLU A 204 -11.79 -18.32 10.69
C GLU A 204 -11.64 -17.15 9.72
N TYR A 205 -11.14 -16.00 10.17
CA TYR A 205 -10.88 -14.84 9.34
C TYR A 205 -9.79 -15.09 8.28
N TYR A 206 -8.71 -15.78 8.62
CA TYR A 206 -7.67 -16.15 7.66
C TYR A 206 -8.20 -17.07 6.58
N ARG A 207 -9.04 -18.05 6.91
CA ARG A 207 -9.70 -18.91 5.91
C ARG A 207 -10.57 -18.11 4.97
N GLN A 208 -11.41 -17.21 5.49
CA GLN A 208 -12.23 -16.31 4.66
C GLN A 208 -11.36 -15.44 3.75
N SER A 209 -10.26 -14.87 4.26
CA SER A 209 -9.30 -14.10 3.46
C SER A 209 -8.76 -14.92 2.29
N LEU A 210 -8.35 -16.18 2.53
CA LEU A 210 -7.83 -17.09 1.50
C LEU A 210 -8.90 -17.56 0.49
N GLU A 211 -10.14 -17.65 0.89
CA GLU A 211 -11.27 -17.92 -0.02
C GLU A 211 -11.46 -16.79 -1.02
N ARG A 212 -11.24 -15.52 -0.59
CA ARG A 212 -11.34 -14.34 -1.45
C ARG A 212 -10.08 -14.09 -2.29
N ASN A 213 -8.91 -14.33 -1.71
CA ASN A 213 -7.64 -14.21 -2.43
C ASN A 213 -6.65 -15.32 -2.03
N PRO A 214 -6.64 -16.45 -2.74
CA PRO A 214 -5.70 -17.54 -2.47
C PRO A 214 -4.22 -17.20 -2.71
N ARG A 215 -3.93 -16.08 -3.37
CA ARG A 215 -2.56 -15.61 -3.62
C ARG A 215 -2.04 -14.62 -2.57
N TYR A 216 -2.79 -14.37 -1.50
CA TYR A 216 -2.31 -13.49 -0.43
C TYR A 216 -1.43 -14.28 0.55
N SER A 217 -0.14 -14.33 0.27
CA SER A 217 0.87 -15.19 0.93
C SER A 217 1.00 -14.97 2.43
N TYR A 218 0.85 -13.73 2.92
CA TYR A 218 0.90 -13.40 4.34
C TYR A 218 -0.15 -14.14 5.18
N THR A 219 -1.30 -14.48 4.59
CA THR A 219 -2.33 -15.21 5.31
C THR A 219 -1.91 -16.65 5.59
N TYR A 220 -1.21 -17.32 4.66
CA TYR A 220 -0.67 -18.67 4.92
C TYR A 220 0.39 -18.64 6.01
N LEU A 221 1.28 -17.63 6.00
CA LEU A 221 2.27 -17.46 7.05
C LEU A 221 1.59 -17.34 8.42
N ASN A 222 0.69 -16.35 8.58
CA ASN A 222 0.05 -16.10 9.87
C ASN A 222 -0.80 -17.29 10.35
N LEU A 223 -1.48 -17.98 9.43
CA LEU A 223 -2.23 -19.19 9.77
C LEU A 223 -1.31 -20.33 10.20
N SER A 224 -0.14 -20.50 9.54
CA SER A 224 0.82 -21.53 9.93
C SER A 224 1.50 -21.22 11.27
N LEU A 225 1.73 -19.94 11.60
CA LEU A 225 2.28 -19.52 12.89
C LEU A 225 1.32 -19.83 14.05
N ILE A 226 -0.01 -19.76 13.86
CA ILE A 226 -0.95 -20.23 14.90
C ILE A 226 -0.73 -21.72 15.20
N HIS A 227 -0.55 -22.55 14.16
CA HIS A 227 -0.30 -23.97 14.36
C HIS A 227 1.10 -24.25 14.96
N LEU A 228 2.09 -23.41 14.67
CA LEU A 228 3.40 -23.45 15.33
C LEU A 228 3.27 -23.19 16.84
N GLU A 229 2.51 -22.15 17.25
CA GLU A 229 2.24 -21.85 18.65
C GLU A 229 1.51 -23.00 19.37
N GLU A 230 0.61 -23.68 18.67
CA GLU A 230 -0.07 -24.90 19.14
C GLU A 230 0.86 -26.14 19.14
N LYS A 231 2.10 -26.01 18.65
CA LYS A 231 3.08 -27.11 18.42
C LYS A 231 2.60 -28.20 17.45
N ASP A 232 1.62 -27.87 16.61
CA ASP A 232 1.17 -28.73 15.50
C ASP A 232 2.01 -28.43 14.24
N TYR A 233 3.30 -28.79 14.32
CA TYR A 233 4.28 -28.50 13.27
C TYR A 233 3.88 -29.14 11.93
N GLN A 234 3.25 -30.32 11.97
CA GLN A 234 2.80 -31.00 10.76
C GLN A 234 1.75 -30.16 10.02
N LYS A 235 0.82 -29.60 10.76
CA LYS A 235 -0.23 -28.76 10.19
C LYS A 235 0.30 -27.40 9.74
N ALA A 236 1.28 -26.85 10.44
CA ALA A 236 1.99 -25.66 10.01
C ALA A 236 2.66 -25.89 8.63
N VAL A 237 3.36 -27.02 8.45
CA VAL A 237 3.94 -27.43 7.15
C VAL A 237 2.88 -27.61 6.08
N GLU A 238 1.73 -28.22 6.39
CA GLU A 238 0.63 -28.39 5.43
C GLU A 238 0.10 -27.05 4.93
N VAL A 239 -0.18 -26.13 5.85
CA VAL A 239 -0.73 -24.80 5.53
C VAL A 239 0.26 -23.98 4.69
N ILE A 240 1.51 -23.91 5.13
CA ILE A 240 2.51 -23.10 4.42
C ILE A 240 2.86 -23.71 3.05
N SER A 241 2.84 -25.05 2.92
CA SER A 241 3.03 -25.73 1.63
C SER A 241 1.91 -25.43 0.64
N LYS A 242 0.68 -25.25 1.13
CA LYS A 242 -0.43 -24.75 0.30
C LYS A 242 -0.16 -23.34 -0.17
N GLY A 243 0.37 -22.47 0.69
CA GLY A 243 0.80 -21.11 0.34
C GLY A 243 1.84 -21.10 -0.78
N ILE A 244 2.89 -21.90 -0.66
CA ILE A 244 3.93 -22.08 -1.70
C ILE A 244 3.34 -22.54 -3.04
N LYS A 245 2.35 -23.41 -3.02
CA LYS A 245 1.68 -23.86 -4.25
C LYS A 245 0.97 -22.71 -4.98
N TYR A 246 0.36 -21.77 -4.26
CA TYR A 246 -0.35 -20.62 -4.85
C TYR A 246 0.58 -19.44 -5.18
N VAL A 247 1.67 -19.28 -4.42
CA VAL A 247 2.61 -18.17 -4.52
C VAL A 247 4.04 -18.70 -4.42
N PRO A 248 4.51 -19.45 -5.43
CA PRO A 248 5.84 -20.08 -5.42
C PRO A 248 6.99 -19.06 -5.41
N GLU A 249 6.71 -17.79 -5.74
CA GLU A 249 7.66 -16.69 -5.71
C GLU A 249 7.86 -16.06 -4.32
N ALA A 250 7.12 -16.48 -3.29
CA ALA A 250 7.22 -15.94 -1.94
C ALA A 250 8.32 -16.64 -1.14
N SER A 251 9.56 -16.14 -1.21
CA SER A 251 10.76 -16.72 -0.58
C SER A 251 10.60 -16.96 0.92
N PHE A 252 9.95 -16.04 1.64
CA PHE A 252 9.72 -16.15 3.07
C PHE A 252 8.85 -17.36 3.48
N LEU A 253 8.00 -17.89 2.58
CA LEU A 253 7.23 -19.12 2.88
C LEU A 253 8.14 -20.35 2.93
N TYR A 254 9.13 -20.45 2.05
CA TYR A 254 10.11 -21.53 2.09
C TYR A 254 10.98 -21.44 3.34
N TYR A 255 11.46 -20.23 3.68
CA TYR A 255 12.20 -20.03 4.92
C TYR A 255 11.41 -20.50 6.16
N ASN A 256 10.16 -20.05 6.30
CA ASN A 256 9.34 -20.45 7.46
C ASN A 256 9.01 -21.95 7.44
N ARG A 257 8.82 -22.57 6.24
CA ARG A 257 8.64 -24.01 6.17
C ARG A 257 9.89 -24.78 6.58
N ALA A 258 11.07 -24.26 6.25
CA ALA A 258 12.32 -24.83 6.71
C ALA A 258 12.42 -24.84 8.25
N CYS A 259 12.05 -23.74 8.91
CA CYS A 259 11.96 -23.68 10.37
C CYS A 259 10.99 -24.76 10.92
N PHE A 260 9.82 -24.92 10.30
CA PHE A 260 8.87 -25.97 10.73
C PHE A 260 9.42 -27.38 10.49
N TYR A 261 10.19 -27.61 9.43
CA TYR A 261 10.88 -28.89 9.20
C TYR A 261 11.97 -29.18 10.23
N VAL A 262 12.64 -28.14 10.75
CA VAL A 262 13.61 -28.31 11.87
C VAL A 262 12.91 -28.88 13.09
N HIS A 263 11.73 -28.38 13.46
CA HIS A 263 10.95 -28.91 14.59
C HIS A 263 10.46 -30.35 14.37
N LEU A 264 10.44 -30.84 13.15
CA LEU A 264 10.07 -32.20 12.80
C LEU A 264 11.27 -33.12 12.53
N ASP A 265 12.50 -32.65 12.81
CA ASP A 265 13.77 -33.33 12.49
C ASP A 265 13.93 -33.70 11.02
N MET A 266 13.20 -33.00 10.11
CA MET A 266 13.23 -33.21 8.66
C MET A 266 14.33 -32.32 8.02
N TYR A 267 15.56 -32.45 8.48
CA TYR A 267 16.66 -31.53 8.19
C TYR A 267 17.00 -31.42 6.70
N ASP A 268 16.96 -32.51 5.94
CA ASP A 268 17.24 -32.48 4.50
C ASP A 268 16.20 -31.66 3.73
N LEU A 269 14.94 -31.67 4.16
CA LEU A 269 13.89 -30.84 3.57
C LEU A 269 14.06 -29.39 3.96
N ALA A 270 14.42 -29.14 5.23
CA ALA A 270 14.71 -27.81 5.71
C ALA A 270 15.83 -27.13 4.90
N VAL A 271 16.98 -27.82 4.69
CA VAL A 271 18.09 -27.27 3.90
C VAL A 271 17.68 -26.99 2.46
N LYS A 272 16.90 -27.86 1.81
CA LYS A 272 16.41 -27.64 0.45
C LYS A 272 15.54 -26.36 0.36
N ASP A 273 14.66 -26.15 1.33
CA ASP A 273 13.82 -24.96 1.36
C ASP A 273 14.65 -23.69 1.63
N LEU A 274 15.67 -23.75 2.50
CA LEU A 274 16.58 -22.63 2.72
C LEU A 274 17.36 -22.25 1.46
N ILE A 275 17.81 -23.23 0.68
CA ILE A 275 18.48 -23.00 -0.60
C ILE A 275 17.54 -22.25 -1.55
N ILE A 276 16.29 -22.71 -1.68
CA ILE A 276 15.30 -22.02 -2.53
C ILE A 276 15.05 -20.59 -2.04
N ALA A 277 14.91 -20.41 -0.73
CA ALA A 277 14.64 -19.09 -0.14
C ALA A 277 15.80 -18.11 -0.36
N SER A 278 17.06 -18.57 -0.19
CA SER A 278 18.27 -17.75 -0.39
C SER A 278 18.49 -17.38 -1.86
N ASP A 279 18.25 -18.33 -2.78
CA ASP A 279 18.33 -18.06 -4.22
C ASP A 279 17.32 -16.99 -4.69
N MET A 280 16.18 -16.88 -3.99
CA MET A 280 15.15 -15.88 -4.29
C MET A 280 15.37 -14.53 -3.61
N SER A 281 16.01 -14.47 -2.45
CA SER A 281 16.17 -13.25 -1.67
C SER A 281 17.49 -13.24 -0.91
N ARG A 282 18.39 -12.33 -1.32
CA ARG A 282 19.67 -12.13 -0.65
C ARG A 282 19.51 -11.55 0.76
N GLU A 283 18.52 -10.70 0.97
CA GLU A 283 18.23 -10.15 2.31
C GLU A 283 17.83 -11.26 3.30
N LEU A 284 17.10 -12.25 2.80
CA LEU A 284 16.69 -13.40 3.60
C LEU A 284 17.88 -14.31 3.92
N GLU A 285 18.85 -14.45 3.01
CA GLU A 285 20.09 -15.17 3.26
C GLU A 285 20.89 -14.54 4.42
N GLU A 286 21.02 -13.21 4.45
CA GLU A 286 21.68 -12.50 5.55
C GLU A 286 20.98 -12.72 6.89
N TYR A 287 19.65 -12.76 6.90
CA TYR A 287 18.84 -13.05 8.07
C TYR A 287 19.10 -14.48 8.59
N MET A 288 19.14 -15.48 7.71
CA MET A 288 19.37 -16.90 8.05
C MET A 288 20.69 -17.14 8.79
N TRP A 289 21.74 -16.33 8.53
CA TRP A 289 23.03 -16.46 9.19
C TRP A 289 22.96 -16.26 10.71
N ASN A 290 22.04 -15.42 11.17
CA ASN A 290 21.86 -15.06 12.56
C ASN A 290 20.77 -15.85 13.28
N ASP A 291 20.02 -16.65 12.55
CA ASP A 291 18.90 -17.41 13.10
C ASP A 291 19.38 -18.69 13.79
N ARG A 292 19.18 -18.74 15.11
CA ARG A 292 19.56 -19.89 15.95
C ARG A 292 18.65 -21.10 15.76
N GLU A 293 17.44 -20.92 15.26
CA GLU A 293 16.54 -22.03 14.97
C GLU A 293 17.13 -22.96 13.91
N LEU A 294 18.01 -22.43 13.04
CA LEU A 294 18.71 -23.15 11.99
C LEU A 294 20.03 -23.83 12.45
N ASP A 295 20.45 -23.68 13.71
CA ASP A 295 21.70 -24.24 14.22
C ASP A 295 21.83 -25.76 13.96
N PRO A 296 20.76 -26.59 14.10
CA PRO A 296 20.82 -28.03 13.80
C PRO A 296 21.24 -28.36 12.36
N LEU A 297 21.03 -27.41 11.42
CA LEU A 297 21.31 -27.61 10.01
C LEU A 297 22.74 -27.27 9.62
N ARG A 298 23.45 -26.45 10.41
CA ARG A 298 24.76 -25.85 10.03
C ARG A 298 25.85 -26.88 9.84
N ASP A 299 25.76 -28.05 10.48
CA ASP A 299 26.74 -29.12 10.36
C ASP A 299 26.46 -30.10 9.22
N LEU A 300 25.31 -30.01 8.60
CA LEU A 300 24.93 -30.87 7.48
C LEU A 300 25.79 -30.58 6.24
N LYS A 301 26.16 -31.63 5.54
CA LYS A 301 26.99 -31.52 4.33
C LYS A 301 26.37 -30.60 3.29
N LEU A 302 25.09 -30.77 2.99
CA LEU A 302 24.35 -29.98 2.00
C LEU A 302 24.30 -28.47 2.38
N TYR A 303 24.12 -28.16 3.66
CA TYR A 303 24.16 -26.77 4.15
C TYR A 303 25.55 -26.16 3.96
N LYS A 304 26.60 -26.89 4.35
CA LYS A 304 27.99 -26.43 4.21
C LYS A 304 28.41 -26.23 2.75
N GLU A 305 27.95 -27.10 1.85
CA GLU A 305 28.27 -26.99 0.43
C GLU A 305 27.63 -25.76 -0.22
N HIS A 306 26.40 -25.39 0.19
CA HIS A 306 25.69 -24.26 -0.40
C HIS A 306 26.10 -22.92 0.25
N PHE A 307 25.99 -22.83 1.57
CA PHE A 307 26.14 -21.56 2.30
C PHE A 307 27.60 -21.20 2.66
N LYS A 308 28.58 -22.12 2.65
CA LYS A 308 29.98 -21.78 2.86
C LYS A 308 30.71 -21.26 1.62
N ALA A 309 30.20 -21.54 0.44
CA ALA A 309 30.77 -21.02 -0.81
C ALA A 309 30.60 -19.51 -1.00
N THR A 310 29.72 -18.87 -0.22
CA THR A 310 29.43 -17.43 -0.31
C THR A 310 30.27 -16.55 0.63
N VAL A 311 31.13 -17.13 1.47
CA VAL A 311 31.97 -16.41 2.49
C VAL A 311 33.43 -16.31 2.08
N SER A 312 33.80 -16.61 0.82
CA SER A 312 35.20 -16.49 0.31
C SER A 312 35.40 -15.24 -0.54
#